data_5107b36499587b26d27497b1edcd0068
#
_entry.id   5107b36499587b26d27497b1edcd0068
#
_cell.length_a   1.000
_cell.length_b   1.000
_cell.length_c   1.000
_cell.angle_alpha   90.00
_cell.angle_beta   90.00
_cell.angle_gamma   90.00
#
_symmetry.space_group_name_H-M   'P 1'
#
loop_
_entity.id
_entity.type
_entity.pdbx_description
1 polymer ?
#
loop_
_entity_poly.entity_id
_entity_poly.type
_entity_poly.pdbx_seq_one_letter_code
_entity_poly.pdbx_strand_id
1 'polypeptide(L)'
;MEVLNDVSAIALANSLPDGVFLVDERGRIRHANAAWQDLLGYRPSELVGQCMLELVAPDDRDRTRREAGRVQAGARCTGFENRYRHQLGTDVQLSWSAQWSVEHRLRIGVARDVTATRALAEQSHLAQLQARLAPHESRVLQLLLTEAAEKQIAEQLGLATSTTHSYITNIYRKFGVRGRAGLMSLWLKEMQNR
;
A
#
# COMPACT_ATOMS: atom_id res chain seq x y z
N MET A 1 -42.21 -9.02 -2.35
CA MET A 1 -41.37 -7.93 -1.80
C MET A 1 -41.24 -8.08 -0.27
N GLU A 2 -41.16 -9.30 0.21
CA GLU A 2 -41.25 -9.68 1.66
C GLU A 2 -39.99 -10.40 2.19
N VAL A 3 -39.00 -10.69 1.34
CA VAL A 3 -37.86 -11.54 1.74
C VAL A 3 -36.73 -10.75 2.44
N LEU A 4 -36.80 -9.42 2.46
CA LEU A 4 -35.71 -8.56 3.02
C LEU A 4 -35.99 -8.10 4.47
N ASN A 5 -37.16 -8.35 5.03
CA ASN A 5 -37.50 -7.87 6.38
C ASN A 5 -36.87 -8.67 7.54
N ASP A 6 -36.30 -9.85 7.27
CA ASP A 6 -35.74 -10.72 8.33
C ASP A 6 -34.18 -10.81 8.30
N VAL A 7 -33.50 -10.20 7.34
CA VAL A 7 -32.05 -10.26 7.28
C VAL A 7 -31.43 -9.08 8.00
N SER A 8 -30.78 -9.34 9.13
CA SER A 8 -30.04 -8.31 9.88
C SER A 8 -28.96 -7.65 9.00
N ALA A 9 -28.89 -6.32 9.01
CA ALA A 9 -27.83 -5.57 8.33
C ALA A 9 -26.42 -6.04 8.74
N ILE A 10 -26.25 -6.50 9.97
CA ILE A 10 -25.01 -7.10 10.48
C ILE A 10 -24.72 -8.43 9.77
N ALA A 11 -25.72 -9.28 9.57
CA ALA A 11 -25.54 -10.55 8.85
C ALA A 11 -25.15 -10.32 7.39
N LEU A 12 -25.74 -9.32 6.74
CA LEU A 12 -25.34 -8.93 5.39
C LEU A 12 -23.90 -8.39 5.35
N ALA A 13 -23.52 -7.52 6.28
CA ALA A 13 -22.16 -7.01 6.37
C ALA A 13 -21.13 -8.14 6.59
N ASN A 14 -21.48 -9.18 7.37
CA ASN A 14 -20.62 -10.34 7.61
C ASN A 14 -20.46 -11.26 6.39
N SER A 15 -21.36 -11.18 5.40
CA SER A 15 -21.25 -11.95 4.15
C SER A 15 -20.36 -11.26 3.10
N LEU A 16 -19.95 -10.03 3.35
CA LEU A 16 -19.05 -9.31 2.44
C LEU A 16 -17.59 -9.77 2.64
N PRO A 17 -16.82 -9.95 1.54
CA PRO A 17 -15.40 -10.23 1.63
C PRO A 17 -14.58 -9.00 2.02
N ASP A 18 -15.13 -7.80 1.80
CA ASP A 18 -14.50 -6.53 2.16
C ASP A 18 -14.72 -6.23 3.66
N GLY A 19 -13.72 -5.62 4.30
CA GLY A 19 -13.81 -5.22 5.69
C GLY A 19 -14.74 -4.03 5.88
N VAL A 20 -15.73 -4.13 6.78
CA VAL A 20 -16.63 -3.04 7.13
C VAL A 20 -16.32 -2.55 8.55
N PHE A 21 -16.07 -1.24 8.70
CA PHE A 21 -15.98 -0.56 9.98
C PHE A 21 -17.10 0.48 10.13
N LEU A 22 -17.69 0.54 11.34
CA LEU A 22 -18.41 1.70 11.82
C LEU A 22 -17.55 2.37 12.91
N VAL A 23 -17.20 3.64 12.69
CA VAL A 23 -16.26 4.37 13.55
C VAL A 23 -16.93 5.64 14.03
N ASP A 24 -16.89 5.91 15.32
CA ASP A 24 -17.48 7.11 15.92
C ASP A 24 -16.64 8.38 15.66
N GLU A 25 -17.15 9.52 16.10
CA GLU A 25 -16.50 10.84 15.93
C GLU A 25 -15.14 10.96 16.62
N ARG A 26 -14.86 10.10 17.61
CA ARG A 26 -13.57 10.04 18.33
C ARG A 26 -12.60 9.06 17.69
N GLY A 27 -12.98 8.42 16.57
CA GLY A 27 -12.14 7.44 15.86
C GLY A 27 -12.17 6.04 16.48
N ARG A 28 -13.11 5.74 17.39
CA ARG A 28 -13.25 4.41 17.98
C ARG A 28 -14.15 3.52 17.13
N ILE A 29 -13.72 2.29 16.93
CA ILE A 29 -14.46 1.27 16.19
C ILE A 29 -15.66 0.86 17.03
N ARG A 30 -16.87 1.03 16.47
CA ARG A 30 -18.14 0.66 17.08
C ARG A 30 -18.68 -0.66 16.53
N HIS A 31 -18.26 -1.00 15.31
CA HIS A 31 -18.56 -2.29 14.67
C HIS A 31 -17.45 -2.65 13.69
N ALA A 32 -17.17 -3.93 13.60
CA ALA A 32 -16.31 -4.57 12.60
C ALA A 32 -17.00 -5.85 12.13
N ASN A 33 -17.05 -6.10 10.81
CA ASN A 33 -17.60 -7.35 10.28
C ASN A 33 -16.58 -8.50 10.37
N ALA A 34 -17.01 -9.71 10.03
CA ALA A 34 -16.20 -10.93 10.12
C ALA A 34 -14.95 -10.89 9.21
N ALA A 35 -14.99 -10.18 8.08
CA ALA A 35 -13.89 -10.10 7.12
C ALA A 35 -12.57 -9.58 7.72
N TRP A 36 -12.61 -8.83 8.82
CA TRP A 36 -11.39 -8.33 9.48
C TRP A 36 -10.51 -9.42 10.05
N GLN A 37 -11.07 -10.59 10.36
CA GLN A 37 -10.25 -11.73 10.80
C GLN A 37 -9.37 -12.25 9.67
N ASP A 38 -9.88 -12.31 8.44
CA ASP A 38 -9.11 -12.73 7.27
C ASP A 38 -8.15 -11.63 6.80
N LEU A 39 -8.57 -10.35 6.88
CA LEU A 39 -7.79 -9.21 6.41
C LEU A 39 -6.62 -8.85 7.33
N LEU A 40 -6.84 -8.80 8.64
CA LEU A 40 -5.85 -8.31 9.62
C LEU A 40 -5.54 -9.30 10.75
N GLY A 41 -6.19 -10.48 10.80
CA GLY A 41 -5.99 -11.50 11.83
C GLY A 41 -6.75 -11.23 13.12
N TYR A 42 -7.43 -10.08 13.28
CA TYR A 42 -8.16 -9.74 14.50
C TYR A 42 -9.62 -10.19 14.43
N ARG A 43 -10.10 -10.80 15.49
CA ARG A 43 -11.55 -11.04 15.65
C ARG A 43 -12.28 -9.70 15.78
N PRO A 44 -13.50 -9.57 15.25
CA PRO A 44 -14.29 -8.34 15.38
C PRO A 44 -14.41 -7.82 16.82
N SER A 45 -14.55 -8.73 17.80
CA SER A 45 -14.64 -8.39 19.22
C SER A 45 -13.36 -7.75 19.79
N GLU A 46 -12.21 -8.04 19.21
CA GLU A 46 -10.92 -7.45 19.61
C GLU A 46 -10.75 -6.04 19.06
N LEU A 47 -11.44 -5.72 17.96
CA LEU A 47 -11.36 -4.42 17.29
C LEU A 47 -12.32 -3.38 17.88
N VAL A 48 -13.49 -3.82 18.35
CA VAL A 48 -14.52 -2.92 18.90
C VAL A 48 -13.97 -2.18 20.13
N GLY A 49 -14.11 -0.85 20.13
CA GLY A 49 -13.60 0.05 21.17
C GLY A 49 -12.17 0.54 20.96
N GLN A 50 -11.38 -0.11 20.10
CA GLN A 50 -10.03 0.38 19.75
C GLN A 50 -10.10 1.66 18.90
N CYS A 51 -9.05 2.48 18.97
CA CYS A 51 -8.86 3.59 18.05
C CYS A 51 -8.40 3.05 16.69
N MET A 52 -9.17 3.33 15.64
CA MET A 52 -8.85 2.86 14.28
C MET A 52 -7.43 3.25 13.83
N LEU A 53 -6.93 4.43 14.24
CA LEU A 53 -5.59 4.90 13.87
C LEU A 53 -4.46 4.06 14.48
N GLU A 54 -4.71 3.33 15.57
CA GLU A 54 -3.69 2.47 16.18
C GLU A 54 -3.37 1.25 15.31
N LEU A 55 -4.34 0.80 14.50
CA LEU A 55 -4.16 -0.28 13.53
C LEU A 55 -3.42 0.18 12.25
N VAL A 56 -3.36 1.49 12.00
CA VAL A 56 -2.69 2.06 10.83
C VAL A 56 -1.18 2.07 11.04
N ALA A 57 -0.41 1.71 10.01
CA ALA A 57 1.04 1.83 10.00
C ALA A 57 1.47 3.27 10.37
N PRO A 58 2.51 3.45 11.22
CA PRO A 58 2.86 4.78 11.77
C PRO A 58 2.99 5.88 10.71
N ASP A 59 3.67 5.59 9.60
CA ASP A 59 3.92 6.56 8.52
C ASP A 59 2.64 7.02 7.81
N ASP A 60 1.56 6.22 7.87
CA ASP A 60 0.30 6.51 7.20
C ASP A 60 -0.73 7.20 8.12
N ARG A 61 -0.45 7.31 9.44
CA ARG A 61 -1.40 7.82 10.44
C ARG A 61 -1.83 9.26 10.18
N ASP A 62 -0.91 10.14 9.84
CA ASP A 62 -1.23 11.57 9.65
C ASP A 62 -2.08 11.80 8.40
N ARG A 63 -1.79 11.13 7.29
CA ARG A 63 -2.63 11.22 6.09
C ARG A 63 -3.99 10.57 6.30
N THR A 64 -4.06 9.47 7.05
CA THR A 64 -5.31 8.81 7.42
C THR A 64 -6.16 9.69 8.33
N ARG A 65 -5.56 10.38 9.31
CA ARG A 65 -6.26 11.34 10.19
C ARG A 65 -6.86 12.49 9.39
N ARG A 66 -6.10 13.06 8.45
CA ARG A 66 -6.61 14.14 7.56
C ARG A 66 -7.79 13.66 6.72
N GLU A 67 -7.70 12.49 6.11
CA GLU A 67 -8.79 11.94 5.30
C GLU A 67 -10.03 11.63 6.15
N ALA A 68 -9.84 11.05 7.34
CA ALA A 68 -10.92 10.81 8.29
C ALA A 68 -11.66 12.11 8.69
N GLY A 69 -10.92 13.21 8.89
CA GLY A 69 -11.49 14.54 9.16
C GLY A 69 -12.28 15.11 7.99
N ARG A 70 -11.81 14.93 6.75
CA ARG A 70 -12.53 15.33 5.54
C ARG A 70 -13.86 14.58 5.41
N VAL A 71 -13.85 13.26 5.66
CA VAL A 71 -15.06 12.43 5.61
C VAL A 71 -16.05 12.87 6.71
N GLN A 72 -15.57 13.14 7.91
CA GLN A 72 -16.41 13.63 9.01
C GLN A 72 -17.03 15.01 8.70
N ALA A 73 -16.33 15.84 7.93
CA ALA A 73 -16.85 17.12 7.44
C ALA A 73 -17.79 16.99 6.22
N GLY A 74 -18.17 15.77 5.82
CA GLY A 74 -19.14 15.50 4.76
C GLY A 74 -18.54 15.13 3.39
N ALA A 75 -17.21 15.09 3.24
CA ALA A 75 -16.60 14.61 2.00
C ALA A 75 -16.81 13.08 1.86
N ARG A 76 -16.96 12.61 0.62
CA ARG A 76 -16.91 11.18 0.31
C ARG A 76 -15.44 10.77 0.11
N CYS A 77 -15.04 9.65 0.71
CA CYS A 77 -13.79 8.99 0.44
C CYS A 77 -14.00 7.90 -0.60
N THR A 78 -13.21 7.90 -1.67
CA THR A 78 -13.21 6.85 -2.69
C THR A 78 -11.76 6.57 -3.10
N GLY A 79 -11.32 5.31 -2.95
CA GLY A 79 -9.99 4.89 -3.38
C GLY A 79 -8.83 5.46 -2.54
N PHE A 80 -9.07 5.88 -1.29
CA PHE A 80 -7.98 6.22 -0.38
C PHE A 80 -7.26 4.94 0.05
N GLU A 81 -5.96 4.90 -0.10
CA GLU A 81 -5.17 3.74 0.25
C GLU A 81 -4.22 4.04 1.40
N ASN A 82 -4.09 3.09 2.33
CA ASN A 82 -3.13 3.13 3.41
C ASN A 82 -2.80 1.73 3.90
N ARG A 83 -1.74 1.62 4.72
CA ARG A 83 -1.30 0.36 5.31
C ARG A 83 -1.88 0.21 6.70
N TYR A 84 -2.41 -0.98 6.95
CA TYR A 84 -2.83 -1.45 8.26
C TYR A 84 -1.91 -2.55 8.75
N ARG A 85 -1.69 -2.59 10.07
CA ARG A 85 -0.86 -3.61 10.70
C ARG A 85 -1.67 -4.87 10.94
N HIS A 86 -1.28 -5.96 10.29
CA HIS A 86 -1.81 -7.30 10.60
C HIS A 86 -1.34 -7.73 12.00
N GLN A 87 -2.11 -8.58 12.69
CA GLN A 87 -1.80 -9.09 14.02
C GLN A 87 -0.42 -9.77 14.08
N LEU A 88 0.02 -10.39 12.99
CA LEU A 88 1.34 -11.01 12.85
C LEU A 88 2.48 -10.01 12.55
N GLY A 89 2.19 -8.70 12.52
CA GLY A 89 3.20 -7.66 12.34
C GLY A 89 3.51 -7.26 10.89
N THR A 90 2.89 -7.89 9.90
CA THR A 90 3.00 -7.49 8.49
C THR A 90 2.07 -6.32 8.16
N ASP A 91 2.39 -5.58 7.11
CA ASP A 91 1.53 -4.50 6.62
C ASP A 91 0.60 -5.03 5.52
N VAL A 92 -0.69 -4.70 5.61
CA VAL A 92 -1.72 -4.98 4.61
C VAL A 92 -2.13 -3.67 3.94
N GLN A 93 -2.06 -3.62 2.62
CA GLN A 93 -2.46 -2.45 1.84
C GLN A 93 -3.97 -2.47 1.62
N LEU A 94 -4.68 -1.51 2.21
CA LEU A 94 -6.12 -1.40 2.10
C LEU A 94 -6.53 -0.22 1.22
N SER A 95 -7.52 -0.42 0.35
CA SER A 95 -8.21 0.63 -0.39
C SER A 95 -9.58 0.89 0.23
N TRP A 96 -9.91 2.15 0.52
CA TRP A 96 -11.06 2.57 1.28
C TRP A 96 -12.09 3.32 0.45
N SER A 97 -13.35 3.00 0.75
CA SER A 97 -14.50 3.87 0.48
C SER A 97 -15.18 4.20 1.80
N ALA A 98 -15.44 5.48 2.08
CA ALA A 98 -16.04 5.88 3.34
C ALA A 98 -16.93 7.11 3.20
N GLN A 99 -17.96 7.20 4.07
CA GLN A 99 -18.83 8.35 4.22
C GLN A 99 -19.23 8.55 5.68
N TRP A 100 -19.62 9.77 6.01
CA TRP A 100 -20.16 10.14 7.32
C TRP A 100 -21.68 10.04 7.32
N SER A 101 -22.25 9.31 8.29
CA SER A 101 -23.66 9.31 8.59
C SER A 101 -23.95 10.35 9.69
N VAL A 102 -24.62 11.44 9.32
CA VAL A 102 -25.01 12.49 10.27
C VAL A 102 -26.04 11.95 11.27
N GLU A 103 -26.99 11.15 10.79
CA GLU A 103 -28.04 10.56 11.62
C GLU A 103 -27.50 9.67 12.74
N HIS A 104 -26.52 8.82 12.41
CA HIS A 104 -25.96 7.86 13.37
C HIS A 104 -24.68 8.37 14.03
N ARG A 105 -24.14 9.51 13.59
CA ARG A 105 -22.85 10.06 14.04
C ARG A 105 -21.71 9.05 13.91
N LEU A 106 -21.71 8.33 12.80
CA LEU A 106 -20.75 7.28 12.49
C LEU A 106 -20.13 7.47 11.10
N ARG A 107 -18.85 7.21 10.98
CA ARG A 107 -18.20 6.99 9.70
C ARG A 107 -18.36 5.52 9.32
N ILE A 108 -18.97 5.30 8.15
CA ILE A 108 -19.12 3.98 7.54
C ILE A 108 -17.96 3.83 6.58
N GLY A 109 -17.09 2.86 6.79
CA GLY A 109 -15.93 2.58 5.95
C GLY A 109 -15.97 1.14 5.44
N VAL A 110 -15.68 0.97 4.16
CA VAL A 110 -15.47 -0.33 3.51
C VAL A 110 -14.05 -0.38 3.00
N ALA A 111 -13.33 -1.44 3.34
CA ALA A 111 -11.93 -1.65 2.99
C ALA A 111 -11.75 -2.92 2.19
N ARG A 112 -11.01 -2.83 1.11
CA ARG A 112 -10.57 -3.96 0.29
C ARG A 112 -9.07 -4.14 0.39
N ASP A 113 -8.63 -5.38 0.54
CA ASP A 113 -7.20 -5.72 0.41
C ASP A 113 -6.76 -5.57 -1.05
N VAL A 114 -5.77 -4.72 -1.26
CA VAL A 114 -5.15 -4.49 -2.57
C VAL A 114 -3.65 -4.85 -2.56
N THR A 115 -3.17 -5.55 -1.54
CA THR A 115 -1.75 -5.90 -1.36
C THR A 115 -1.20 -6.66 -2.57
N ALA A 116 -1.87 -7.74 -2.97
CA ALA A 116 -1.45 -8.54 -4.12
C ALA A 116 -1.54 -7.75 -5.45
N THR A 117 -2.61 -6.98 -5.63
CA THR A 117 -2.80 -6.16 -6.84
C THR A 117 -1.72 -5.08 -6.96
N ARG A 118 -1.36 -4.46 -5.83
CA ARG A 118 -0.28 -3.47 -5.78
C ARG A 118 1.08 -4.09 -6.07
N ALA A 119 1.39 -5.23 -5.46
CA ALA A 119 2.63 -5.95 -5.71
C ALA A 119 2.79 -6.31 -7.20
N LEU A 120 1.74 -6.83 -7.83
CA LEU A 120 1.74 -7.14 -9.26
C LEU A 120 1.91 -5.89 -10.14
N ALA A 121 1.27 -4.78 -9.78
CA ALA A 121 1.41 -3.52 -10.51
C ALA A 121 2.84 -2.95 -10.40
N GLU A 122 3.45 -3.01 -9.23
CA GLU A 122 4.85 -2.58 -9.01
C GLU A 122 5.84 -3.47 -9.77
N GLN A 123 5.67 -4.79 -9.75
CA GLN A 123 6.48 -5.74 -10.53
C GLN A 123 6.36 -5.49 -12.05
N SER A 124 5.14 -5.28 -12.53
CA SER A 124 4.89 -4.96 -13.95
C SER A 124 5.56 -3.65 -14.35
N HIS A 125 5.53 -2.63 -13.48
CA HIS A 125 6.17 -1.34 -13.73
C HIS A 125 7.71 -1.47 -13.81
N LEU A 126 8.31 -2.19 -12.89
CA LEU A 126 9.76 -2.42 -12.88
C LEU A 126 10.23 -3.22 -14.09
N ALA A 127 9.48 -4.28 -14.46
CA ALA A 127 9.74 -5.05 -15.68
C ALA A 127 9.66 -4.18 -16.95
N GLN A 128 8.69 -3.26 -17.02
CA GLN A 128 8.59 -2.29 -18.11
C GLN A 128 9.77 -1.32 -18.15
N LEU A 129 10.24 -0.83 -16.99
CA LEU A 129 11.42 0.02 -16.92
C LEU A 129 12.68 -0.72 -17.38
N GLN A 130 12.85 -1.97 -16.97
CA GLN A 130 13.95 -2.82 -17.44
C GLN A 130 13.91 -3.05 -18.95
N ALA A 131 12.74 -3.31 -19.52
CA ALA A 131 12.59 -3.50 -20.95
C ALA A 131 12.93 -2.25 -21.80
N ARG A 132 12.95 -1.08 -21.20
CA ARG A 132 13.36 0.19 -21.84
C ARG A 132 14.86 0.45 -21.81
N LEU A 133 15.64 -0.40 -21.15
CA LEU A 133 17.09 -0.28 -21.11
C LEU A 133 17.73 -0.80 -22.40
N ALA A 134 18.72 -0.06 -22.90
CA ALA A 134 19.59 -0.58 -23.93
C ALA A 134 20.45 -1.75 -23.37
N PRO A 135 20.97 -2.67 -24.23
CA PRO A 135 21.74 -3.81 -23.75
C PRO A 135 22.93 -3.45 -22.84
N HIS A 136 23.64 -2.35 -23.15
CA HIS A 136 24.72 -1.85 -22.30
C HIS A 136 24.22 -1.30 -20.95
N GLU A 137 23.10 -0.58 -20.94
CA GLU A 137 22.50 -0.08 -19.71
C GLU A 137 22.04 -1.24 -18.81
N SER A 138 21.50 -2.32 -19.39
CA SER A 138 21.11 -3.51 -18.62
C SER A 138 22.30 -4.17 -17.92
N ARG A 139 23.47 -4.28 -18.60
CA ARG A 139 24.69 -4.80 -17.98
C ARG A 139 25.20 -3.87 -16.86
N VAL A 140 25.20 -2.57 -17.08
CA VAL A 140 25.56 -1.58 -16.05
C VAL A 140 24.61 -1.66 -14.87
N LEU A 141 23.29 -1.80 -15.09
CA LEU A 141 22.30 -1.96 -14.04
C LEU A 141 22.58 -3.19 -13.16
N GLN A 142 22.90 -4.34 -13.77
CA GLN A 142 23.21 -5.57 -13.01
C GLN A 142 24.38 -5.35 -12.05
N LEU A 143 25.47 -4.70 -12.51
CA LEU A 143 26.62 -4.40 -11.67
C LEU A 143 26.34 -3.28 -10.66
N LEU A 144 25.48 -2.32 -11.02
CA LEU A 144 25.07 -1.23 -10.12
C LEU A 144 24.24 -1.73 -8.93
N LEU A 145 23.54 -2.85 -9.09
CA LEU A 145 22.79 -3.53 -8.02
C LEU A 145 23.69 -4.36 -7.08
N THR A 146 24.97 -4.51 -7.41
CA THR A 146 25.98 -5.08 -6.50
C THR A 146 26.65 -3.94 -5.70
N GLU A 147 27.69 -4.24 -4.93
CA GLU A 147 28.49 -3.22 -4.22
C GLU A 147 29.57 -2.56 -5.09
N ALA A 148 29.68 -2.93 -6.39
CA ALA A 148 30.74 -2.46 -7.27
C ALA A 148 30.73 -0.93 -7.42
N ALA A 149 31.91 -0.29 -7.25
CA ALA A 149 32.08 1.13 -7.51
C ALA A 149 32.05 1.41 -9.03
N GLU A 150 31.72 2.65 -9.42
CA GLU A 150 31.63 3.04 -10.84
C GLU A 150 32.88 2.70 -11.66
N LYS A 151 34.07 2.89 -11.07
CA LYS A 151 35.36 2.51 -11.71
C LYS A 151 35.46 1.01 -11.95
N GLN A 152 35.01 0.19 -11.00
CA GLN A 152 35.01 -1.26 -11.14
C GLN A 152 34.00 -1.74 -12.19
N ILE A 153 32.84 -1.08 -12.28
CA ILE A 153 31.84 -1.34 -13.34
C ILE A 153 32.46 -1.02 -14.72
N ALA A 154 33.16 0.11 -14.84
CA ALA A 154 33.83 0.49 -16.07
C ALA A 154 34.90 -0.53 -16.50
N GLU A 155 35.74 -0.98 -15.57
CA GLU A 155 36.77 -2.00 -15.79
C GLU A 155 36.17 -3.35 -16.22
N GLN A 156 35.11 -3.82 -15.51
CA GLN A 156 34.46 -5.11 -15.81
C GLN A 156 33.77 -5.14 -17.18
N LEU A 157 33.28 -4.00 -17.64
CA LEU A 157 32.58 -3.88 -18.92
C LEU A 157 33.48 -3.41 -20.07
N GLY A 158 34.74 -3.12 -19.79
CA GLY A 158 35.69 -2.58 -20.80
C GLY A 158 35.29 -1.19 -21.32
N LEU A 159 34.68 -0.37 -20.47
CA LEU A 159 34.18 0.96 -20.81
C LEU A 159 35.05 2.07 -20.18
N ALA A 160 35.06 3.25 -20.81
CA ALA A 160 35.58 4.43 -20.15
C ALA A 160 34.72 4.83 -18.96
N THR A 161 35.33 5.33 -17.88
CA THR A 161 34.59 5.79 -16.68
C THR A 161 33.53 6.85 -17.01
N SER A 162 33.81 7.77 -17.92
CA SER A 162 32.88 8.81 -18.38
C SER A 162 31.64 8.22 -19.08
N THR A 163 31.84 7.15 -19.87
CA THR A 163 30.75 6.42 -20.54
C THR A 163 29.90 5.68 -19.52
N THR A 164 30.54 5.03 -18.56
CA THR A 164 29.85 4.34 -17.46
C THR A 164 29.01 5.31 -16.63
N HIS A 165 29.56 6.48 -16.29
CA HIS A 165 28.86 7.56 -15.61
C HIS A 165 27.59 8.00 -16.37
N SER A 166 27.71 8.16 -17.69
CA SER A 166 26.57 8.52 -18.54
C SER A 166 25.46 7.46 -18.52
N TYR A 167 25.84 6.17 -18.57
CA TYR A 167 24.86 5.08 -18.44
C TYR A 167 24.18 5.05 -17.07
N ILE A 168 24.96 5.21 -15.99
CA ILE A 168 24.42 5.25 -14.61
C ILE A 168 23.41 6.41 -14.45
N THR A 169 23.75 7.59 -14.94
CA THR A 169 22.88 8.77 -14.90
C THR A 169 21.58 8.53 -15.70
N ASN A 170 21.69 7.93 -16.88
CA ASN A 170 20.53 7.57 -17.70
C ASN A 170 19.64 6.53 -17.03
N ILE A 171 20.24 5.53 -16.38
CA ILE A 171 19.50 4.52 -15.59
C ILE A 171 18.73 5.21 -14.47
N TYR A 172 19.36 6.04 -13.63
CA TYR A 172 18.68 6.77 -12.56
C TYR A 172 17.52 7.61 -13.08
N ARG A 173 17.71 8.29 -14.22
CA ARG A 173 16.64 9.08 -14.86
C ARG A 173 15.48 8.20 -15.33
N LYS A 174 15.76 7.04 -15.97
CA LYS A 174 14.74 6.10 -16.46
C LYS A 174 13.94 5.46 -15.32
N PHE A 175 14.59 5.20 -14.17
CA PHE A 175 13.96 4.65 -12.97
C PHE A 175 13.37 5.73 -12.04
N GLY A 176 13.52 7.01 -12.37
CA GLY A 176 12.99 8.12 -11.56
C GLY A 176 13.63 8.25 -10.18
N VAL A 177 14.88 7.78 -10.02
CA VAL A 177 15.60 7.78 -8.74
C VAL A 177 16.75 8.77 -8.74
N ARG A 178 17.14 9.28 -7.55
CA ARG A 178 18.21 10.27 -7.39
C ARG A 178 19.58 9.66 -7.07
N GLY A 179 19.79 8.39 -7.32
CA GLY A 179 21.07 7.75 -7.06
C GLY A 179 20.93 6.28 -6.66
N ARG A 180 22.06 5.66 -6.33
CA ARG A 180 22.15 4.23 -6.04
C ARG A 180 21.26 3.80 -4.88
N ALA A 181 21.19 4.57 -3.80
CA ALA A 181 20.35 4.25 -2.64
C ALA A 181 18.86 4.18 -3.02
N GLY A 182 18.38 5.12 -3.86
CA GLY A 182 17.02 5.11 -4.39
C GLY A 182 16.76 3.90 -5.30
N LEU A 183 17.71 3.54 -6.14
CA LEU A 183 17.62 2.36 -7.01
C LEU A 183 17.58 1.06 -6.19
N MET A 184 18.45 0.92 -5.19
CA MET A 184 18.48 -0.24 -4.29
C MET A 184 17.18 -0.36 -3.48
N SER A 185 16.65 0.75 -2.98
CA SER A 185 15.36 0.77 -2.27
C SER A 185 14.20 0.28 -3.16
N LEU A 186 14.18 0.71 -4.43
CA LEU A 186 13.19 0.24 -5.41
C LEU A 186 13.30 -1.28 -5.63
N TRP A 187 14.52 -1.80 -5.74
CA TRP A 187 14.82 -3.22 -5.97
C TRP A 187 14.50 -4.11 -4.77
N LEU A 188 14.85 -3.66 -3.55
CA LEU A 188 14.59 -4.39 -2.31
C LEU A 188 13.09 -4.54 -2.03
N LYS A 189 12.29 -3.51 -2.33
CA LYS A 189 10.82 -3.60 -2.22
C LYS A 189 10.24 -4.71 -3.10
N GLU A 190 10.78 -4.89 -4.30
CA GLU A 190 10.32 -5.96 -5.20
C GLU A 190 10.71 -7.36 -4.69
N MET A 191 11.90 -7.50 -4.11
CA MET A 191 12.36 -8.80 -3.56
C MET A 191 11.55 -9.22 -2.31
N GLN A 192 11.05 -8.25 -1.53
CA GLN A 192 10.21 -8.53 -0.35
C GLN A 192 8.76 -8.90 -0.73
N ASN A 193 8.34 -8.60 -1.97
CA ASN A 193 6.99 -8.89 -2.47
C ASN A 193 6.92 -10.20 -3.30
N ARG A 194 8.00 -11.00 -3.33
CA ARG A 194 8.06 -12.35 -3.91
C ARG A 194 7.91 -13.41 -2.84
#